data_7f2774da573ce37c64d8d0ce2de57da8
#
_entry.id   7f2774da573ce37c64d8d0ce2de57da8
#
_cell.length_a   1.000
_cell.length_b   1.000
_cell.length_c   1.000
_cell.angle_alpha   90.00
_cell.angle_beta   90.00
_cell.angle_gamma   90.00
#
_symmetry.space_group_name_H-M   'P 1'
#
loop_
_entity.id
_entity.type
_entity.pdbx_description
1 polymer ?
#
loop_
_entity_poly.entity_id
_entity_poly.type
_entity_poly.pdbx_seq_one_letter_code
_entity_poly.pdbx_strand_id
1 'polypeptide(L)'
;MDIRLDDIGRQFPPHWDEAQAARGKTAFFKALALEAHRFYGGKIQILPRAPLPGFQWFNAWYTPGVSAVSTGIRDNPDESFELSWRGNVVAVVSDSTRVLGDGDVSPPGGLGVMEGKAFLMKVLGGVDAVPICMDSRDAAGRHDPEILIDFVRRLTPSFGAVNLEDISQPNCFRVLDALRESCDVPVWHDDAQGTGCVTLAGLLNALKVAGKELAQ
;
A
#
# COMPACT_ATOMS: atom_id res chain seq x y z
N MET A 1 -1.90 -0.70 32.28
CA MET A 1 -0.91 -1.78 32.08
C MET A 1 -0.17 -1.42 30.78
N ASP A 2 1.10 -0.97 30.88
CA ASP A 2 1.89 -0.67 29.68
C ASP A 2 2.37 -1.99 29.08
N ILE A 3 1.70 -2.44 28.02
CA ILE A 3 2.13 -3.60 27.24
C ILE A 3 3.29 -3.16 26.34
N ARG A 4 4.52 -3.51 26.72
CA ARG A 4 5.67 -3.32 25.87
C ARG A 4 5.82 -4.52 24.95
N LEU A 5 5.50 -4.36 23.68
CA LEU A 5 5.61 -5.43 22.69
C LEU A 5 7.05 -5.90 22.46
N ASP A 6 8.04 -5.05 22.75
CA ASP A 6 9.46 -5.38 22.66
C ASP A 6 9.88 -6.50 23.63
N ASP A 7 9.21 -6.61 24.76
CA ASP A 7 9.52 -7.59 25.83
C ASP A 7 8.62 -8.83 25.80
N ILE A 8 7.82 -9.02 24.75
CA ILE A 8 6.82 -10.12 24.68
C ILE A 8 7.46 -11.50 24.86
N GLY A 9 8.71 -11.67 24.42
CA GLY A 9 9.46 -12.91 24.59
C GLY A 9 9.66 -13.34 26.04
N ARG A 10 9.67 -12.39 27.00
CA ARG A 10 9.80 -12.67 28.44
C ARG A 10 8.53 -13.24 29.07
N GLN A 11 7.40 -13.21 28.34
CA GLN A 11 6.13 -13.73 28.81
C GLN A 11 5.90 -15.18 28.41
N PHE A 12 6.79 -15.76 27.59
CA PHE A 12 6.70 -17.17 27.22
C PHE A 12 7.29 -18.08 28.28
N PRO A 13 6.84 -19.35 28.36
CA PRO A 13 7.37 -20.29 29.31
C PRO A 13 8.90 -20.43 29.20
N PRO A 14 9.66 -20.35 30.31
CA PRO A 14 11.12 -20.34 30.27
C PRO A 14 11.74 -21.65 29.78
N HIS A 15 10.96 -22.72 29.69
CA HIS A 15 11.39 -24.02 29.17
C HIS A 15 11.24 -24.17 27.66
N TRP A 16 10.68 -23.16 26.98
CA TRP A 16 10.58 -23.19 25.51
C TRP A 16 11.95 -23.01 24.88
N ASP A 17 12.21 -23.82 23.85
CA ASP A 17 13.35 -23.60 22.98
C ASP A 17 13.11 -22.36 22.06
N GLU A 18 14.15 -21.94 21.37
CA GLU A 18 14.11 -20.76 20.50
C GLU A 18 13.05 -20.88 19.40
N ALA A 19 12.87 -22.08 18.82
CA ALA A 19 11.87 -22.32 17.79
C ALA A 19 10.43 -22.29 18.36
N GLN A 20 10.22 -22.78 19.56
CA GLN A 20 8.93 -22.71 20.26
C GLN A 20 8.59 -21.25 20.61
N ALA A 21 9.56 -20.48 21.11
CA ALA A 21 9.38 -19.06 21.41
C ALA A 21 9.05 -18.25 20.13
N ALA A 22 9.72 -18.51 19.02
CA ALA A 22 9.45 -17.85 17.74
C ALA A 22 8.02 -18.14 17.24
N ARG A 23 7.57 -19.41 17.29
CA ARG A 23 6.19 -19.79 16.95
C ARG A 23 5.17 -19.13 17.88
N GLY A 24 5.43 -19.10 19.18
CA GLY A 24 4.58 -18.44 20.17
C GLY A 24 4.45 -16.95 19.91
N LYS A 25 5.54 -16.27 19.59
CA LYS A 25 5.56 -14.86 19.21
C LYS A 25 4.71 -14.59 17.96
N THR A 26 4.88 -15.42 16.94
CA THR A 26 4.09 -15.30 15.71
C THR A 26 2.60 -15.50 15.95
N ALA A 27 2.22 -16.52 16.73
CA ALA A 27 0.82 -16.79 17.08
C ALA A 27 0.21 -15.62 17.88
N PHE A 28 0.97 -15.07 18.84
CA PHE A 28 0.54 -13.91 19.60
C PHE A 28 0.24 -12.70 18.71
N PHE A 29 1.17 -12.35 17.80
CA PHE A 29 0.95 -11.19 16.92
C PHE A 29 -0.19 -11.40 15.93
N LYS A 30 -0.41 -12.62 15.45
CA LYS A 30 -1.59 -12.95 14.62
C LYS A 30 -2.90 -12.75 15.38
N ALA A 31 -2.98 -13.22 16.62
CA ALA A 31 -4.16 -13.03 17.46
C ALA A 31 -4.38 -11.56 17.82
N LEU A 32 -3.32 -10.85 18.21
CA LEU A 32 -3.37 -9.41 18.51
C LEU A 32 -3.85 -8.61 17.29
N ALA A 33 -3.35 -8.93 16.10
CA ALA A 33 -3.75 -8.26 14.87
C ALA A 33 -5.25 -8.40 14.61
N LEU A 34 -5.82 -9.61 14.76
CA LEU A 34 -7.26 -9.83 14.58
C LEU A 34 -8.09 -8.99 15.53
N GLU A 35 -7.75 -8.99 16.82
CA GLU A 35 -8.49 -8.24 17.84
C GLU A 35 -8.34 -6.73 17.66
N ALA A 36 -7.12 -6.26 17.33
CA ALA A 36 -6.89 -4.85 17.05
C ALA A 36 -7.67 -4.37 15.83
N HIS A 37 -7.71 -5.15 14.73
CA HIS A 37 -8.49 -4.79 13.55
C HIS A 37 -10.00 -4.74 13.82
N ARG A 38 -10.52 -5.66 14.64
CA ARG A 38 -11.92 -5.60 15.07
C ARG A 38 -12.21 -4.36 15.90
N PHE A 39 -11.32 -4.04 16.84
CA PHE A 39 -11.49 -2.90 17.73
C PHE A 39 -11.46 -1.55 16.99
N TYR A 40 -10.51 -1.37 16.08
CA TYR A 40 -10.33 -0.12 15.33
C TYR A 40 -11.15 -0.04 14.05
N GLY A 41 -11.71 -1.14 13.56
CA GLY A 41 -12.39 -1.19 12.25
C GLY A 41 -11.43 -1.03 11.06
N GLY A 42 -10.24 -1.62 11.14
CA GLY A 42 -9.14 -1.44 10.18
C GLY A 42 -8.04 -0.50 10.68
N LYS A 43 -7.16 -0.06 9.80
CA LYS A 43 -5.98 0.79 10.13
C LYS A 43 -6.05 2.18 9.52
N ILE A 44 -6.92 2.40 8.54
CA ILE A 44 -6.95 3.62 7.73
C ILE A 44 -8.28 4.32 7.90
N GLN A 45 -8.22 5.63 7.96
CA GLN A 45 -9.37 6.53 8.05
C GLN A 45 -9.14 7.72 7.12
N ILE A 46 -10.19 8.17 6.43
CA ILE A 46 -10.18 9.41 5.65
C ILE A 46 -10.73 10.54 6.52
N LEU A 47 -9.96 11.60 6.65
CA LEU A 47 -10.33 12.81 7.39
C LEU A 47 -10.31 14.03 6.48
N PRO A 48 -11.23 14.98 6.64
CA PRO A 48 -11.18 16.23 5.92
C PRO A 48 -9.95 17.04 6.35
N ARG A 49 -9.23 17.62 5.37
CA ARG A 49 -8.13 18.57 5.62
C ARG A 49 -8.66 19.99 5.86
N ALA A 50 -9.76 20.32 5.18
CA ALA A 50 -10.35 21.64 5.24
C ALA A 50 -11.13 21.84 6.53
N PRO A 51 -10.97 22.97 7.24
CA PRO A 51 -11.77 23.28 8.41
C PRO A 51 -13.19 23.68 8.01
N LEU A 52 -14.16 23.42 8.90
CA LEU A 52 -15.55 23.86 8.76
C LEU A 52 -15.93 24.76 9.95
N PRO A 53 -15.50 26.05 9.98
CA PRO A 53 -15.83 26.97 11.08
C PRO A 53 -17.32 27.32 11.16
N GLY A 54 -18.09 27.07 10.09
CA GLY A 54 -19.53 27.29 10.03
C GLY A 54 -20.10 26.88 8.67
N PHE A 55 -21.43 26.72 8.61
CA PHE A 55 -22.11 26.21 7.39
C PHE A 55 -21.90 27.04 6.12
N GLN A 56 -21.61 28.36 6.28
CA GLN A 56 -21.31 29.23 5.13
C GLN A 56 -20.08 28.78 4.34
N TRP A 57 -19.15 28.06 4.97
CA TRP A 57 -17.96 27.52 4.30
C TRP A 57 -18.27 26.44 3.28
N PHE A 58 -19.45 25.81 3.31
CA PHE A 58 -19.88 24.92 2.22
C PHE A 58 -19.99 25.62 0.87
N ASN A 59 -20.23 26.94 0.86
CA ASN A 59 -20.21 27.70 -0.38
C ASN A 59 -18.82 27.81 -1.01
N ALA A 60 -17.76 27.69 -0.22
CA ALA A 60 -16.38 27.62 -0.71
C ALA A 60 -15.94 26.17 -1.00
N TRP A 61 -16.21 25.24 -0.07
CA TRP A 61 -15.75 23.84 -0.19
C TRP A 61 -16.59 23.01 -1.14
N TYR A 62 -17.81 23.44 -1.44
CA TYR A 62 -18.73 22.78 -2.38
C TYR A 62 -19.30 23.83 -3.33
N THR A 63 -20.60 23.82 -3.58
CA THR A 63 -21.23 24.75 -4.52
C THR A 63 -21.57 26.09 -3.88
N PRO A 64 -21.32 27.24 -4.54
CA PRO A 64 -20.79 27.39 -5.92
C PRO A 64 -19.25 27.45 -6.04
N GLY A 65 -18.51 27.64 -4.96
CA GLY A 65 -17.07 27.96 -4.98
C GLY A 65 -16.21 26.87 -5.66
N VAL A 66 -16.50 25.59 -5.45
CA VAL A 66 -15.76 24.46 -6.05
C VAL A 66 -15.74 24.49 -7.59
N SER A 67 -16.67 25.19 -8.22
CA SER A 67 -16.67 25.37 -9.68
C SER A 67 -15.39 26.03 -10.19
N ALA A 68 -14.82 26.96 -9.43
CA ALA A 68 -13.55 27.61 -9.78
C ALA A 68 -12.39 26.62 -9.78
N VAL A 69 -12.37 25.68 -8.81
CA VAL A 69 -11.36 24.60 -8.76
C VAL A 69 -11.50 23.68 -9.97
N SER A 70 -12.72 23.27 -10.30
CA SER A 70 -13.00 22.40 -11.45
C SER A 70 -12.57 23.03 -12.78
N THR A 71 -12.84 24.30 -12.98
CA THR A 71 -12.46 25.03 -14.20
C THR A 71 -10.96 25.30 -14.24
N GLY A 72 -10.31 25.62 -13.10
CA GLY A 72 -8.86 25.78 -13.02
C GLY A 72 -8.13 24.51 -13.44
N ILE A 73 -8.52 23.34 -12.89
CA ILE A 73 -7.92 22.04 -13.26
C ILE A 73 -8.22 21.68 -14.73
N ARG A 74 -9.43 21.97 -15.24
CA ARG A 74 -9.74 21.76 -16.66
C ARG A 74 -8.80 22.55 -17.58
N ASP A 75 -8.54 23.80 -17.23
CA ASP A 75 -7.74 24.72 -18.06
C ASP A 75 -6.24 24.47 -17.93
N ASN A 76 -5.80 23.94 -16.77
CA ASN A 76 -4.45 23.48 -16.52
C ASN A 76 -4.49 22.18 -15.67
N PRO A 77 -4.40 20.99 -16.28
CA PRO A 77 -4.49 19.71 -15.55
C PRO A 77 -3.46 19.52 -14.42
N ASP A 78 -2.30 20.14 -14.51
CA ASP A 78 -1.26 20.06 -13.47
C ASP A 78 -1.69 20.73 -12.16
N GLU A 79 -2.61 21.70 -12.20
CA GLU A 79 -3.22 22.28 -11.01
C GLU A 79 -3.94 21.24 -10.13
N SER A 80 -4.26 20.06 -10.67
CA SER A 80 -4.85 18.97 -9.88
C SER A 80 -3.96 18.51 -8.72
N PHE A 81 -2.64 18.64 -8.86
CA PHE A 81 -1.70 18.30 -7.78
C PHE A 81 -1.67 19.34 -6.67
N GLU A 82 -2.01 20.61 -6.96
CA GLU A 82 -2.07 21.69 -5.98
C GLU A 82 -3.47 21.85 -5.38
N LEU A 83 -4.50 21.76 -6.22
CA LEU A 83 -5.88 22.07 -5.85
C LEU A 83 -6.68 20.87 -5.32
N SER A 84 -6.10 19.67 -5.29
CA SER A 84 -6.78 18.48 -4.78
C SER A 84 -5.85 17.62 -3.90
N TRP A 85 -6.38 16.51 -3.39
CA TRP A 85 -5.60 15.54 -2.62
C TRP A 85 -4.55 14.80 -3.48
N ARG A 86 -4.67 14.90 -4.81
CA ARG A 86 -3.81 14.21 -5.78
C ARG A 86 -2.33 14.46 -5.54
N GLY A 87 -1.95 15.64 -5.06
CA GLY A 87 -0.56 16.00 -4.77
C GLY A 87 0.13 15.19 -3.68
N ASN A 88 -0.63 14.46 -2.85
CA ASN A 88 -0.05 13.68 -1.74
C ASN A 88 -0.79 12.36 -1.48
N VAL A 89 -1.40 11.75 -2.48
CA VAL A 89 -2.10 10.46 -2.30
C VAL A 89 -1.62 9.40 -3.28
N VAL A 90 -1.38 8.20 -2.77
CA VAL A 90 -0.97 7.00 -3.53
C VAL A 90 -2.11 5.98 -3.54
N ALA A 91 -2.40 5.39 -4.69
CA ALA A 91 -3.23 4.19 -4.76
C ALA A 91 -2.37 2.97 -4.44
N VAL A 92 -2.71 2.20 -3.41
CA VAL A 92 -2.11 0.89 -3.13
C VAL A 92 -3.00 -0.17 -3.75
N VAL A 93 -2.62 -0.68 -4.91
CA VAL A 93 -3.46 -1.54 -5.74
C VAL A 93 -2.95 -2.98 -5.72
N SER A 94 -3.88 -3.91 -5.48
CA SER A 94 -3.62 -5.35 -5.47
C SER A 94 -4.80 -6.13 -6.05
N ASP A 95 -4.54 -7.27 -6.66
CA ASP A 95 -5.55 -8.29 -6.93
C ASP A 95 -5.53 -9.41 -5.87
N SER A 96 -4.65 -9.30 -4.88
CA SER A 96 -4.52 -10.22 -3.72
C SER A 96 -4.16 -11.66 -4.11
N THR A 97 -3.48 -11.84 -5.26
CA THR A 97 -3.11 -13.17 -5.78
C THR A 97 -1.84 -13.74 -5.18
N ARG A 98 -1.05 -12.90 -4.44
CA ARG A 98 0.22 -13.32 -3.83
C ARG A 98 0.45 -12.66 -2.47
N VAL A 99 -0.52 -12.79 -1.55
CA VAL A 99 -0.45 -12.17 -0.22
C VAL A 99 0.50 -12.93 0.69
N LEU A 100 1.66 -12.34 1.01
CA LEU A 100 2.68 -12.91 1.90
C LEU A 100 2.99 -14.38 1.55
N GLY A 101 2.86 -15.29 2.53
CA GLY A 101 3.00 -16.74 2.35
C GLY A 101 1.69 -17.49 2.08
N ASP A 102 0.55 -16.77 2.05
CA ASP A 102 -0.79 -17.37 2.00
C ASP A 102 -1.32 -17.54 0.56
N GLY A 103 -0.69 -16.87 -0.42
CA GLY A 103 -1.05 -16.96 -1.83
C GLY A 103 -2.29 -16.15 -2.21
N ASP A 104 -3.17 -16.72 -3.06
CA ASP A 104 -4.44 -16.08 -3.44
C ASP A 104 -5.44 -16.17 -2.28
N VAL A 105 -5.71 -15.01 -1.68
CA VAL A 105 -6.65 -14.87 -0.55
C VAL A 105 -7.97 -14.21 -0.96
N SER A 106 -8.20 -14.04 -2.25
CA SER A 106 -9.27 -13.21 -2.84
C SER A 106 -9.11 -11.71 -2.56
N PRO A 107 -9.73 -10.81 -3.36
CA PRO A 107 -9.54 -9.37 -3.20
C PRO A 107 -9.85 -8.83 -1.79
N PRO A 108 -10.99 -9.17 -1.13
CA PRO A 108 -11.25 -8.69 0.23
C PRO A 108 -10.24 -9.17 1.27
N GLY A 109 -9.66 -10.38 1.08
CA GLY A 109 -8.67 -10.95 1.99
C GLY A 109 -7.35 -10.17 2.03
N GLY A 110 -6.99 -9.49 0.93
CA GLY A 110 -5.79 -8.65 0.85
C GLY A 110 -5.90 -7.30 1.55
N LEU A 111 -7.11 -6.83 1.90
CA LEU A 111 -7.29 -5.50 2.49
C LEU A 111 -6.44 -5.26 3.73
N GLY A 112 -6.29 -6.24 4.60
CA GLY A 112 -5.48 -6.10 5.81
C GLY A 112 -4.02 -5.78 5.51
N VAL A 113 -3.44 -6.34 4.45
CA VAL A 113 -2.05 -6.05 4.02
C VAL A 113 -1.97 -4.70 3.32
N MET A 114 -2.93 -4.40 2.42
CA MET A 114 -2.97 -3.11 1.70
C MET A 114 -3.16 -1.92 2.65
N GLU A 115 -4.00 -2.06 3.67
CA GLU A 115 -4.08 -1.07 4.76
C GLU A 115 -2.77 -0.96 5.55
N GLY A 116 -2.07 -2.07 5.74
CA GLY A 116 -0.74 -2.09 6.35
C GLY A 116 0.26 -1.28 5.55
N LYS A 117 0.29 -1.44 4.23
CA LYS A 117 1.13 -0.65 3.32
C LYS A 117 0.76 0.84 3.38
N ALA A 118 -0.53 1.16 3.30
CA ALA A 118 -1.01 2.54 3.42
C ALA A 118 -0.64 3.17 4.78
N PHE A 119 -0.73 2.42 5.86
CA PHE A 119 -0.31 2.84 7.20
C PHE A 119 1.19 3.17 7.25
N LEU A 120 2.04 2.30 6.67
CA LEU A 120 3.49 2.55 6.60
C LEU A 120 3.82 3.80 5.80
N MET A 121 3.18 4.00 4.63
CA MET A 121 3.36 5.21 3.82
C MET A 121 3.00 6.47 4.61
N LYS A 122 1.91 6.44 5.38
CA LYS A 122 1.50 7.59 6.21
C LYS A 122 2.44 7.85 7.36
N VAL A 123 2.76 6.83 8.15
CA VAL A 123 3.52 6.99 9.41
C VAL A 123 4.99 7.29 9.14
N LEU A 124 5.58 6.64 8.13
CA LEU A 124 7.01 6.77 7.83
C LEU A 124 7.30 7.82 6.75
N GLY A 125 6.40 7.98 5.78
CA GLY A 125 6.61 8.86 4.62
C GLY A 125 5.77 10.15 4.61
N GLY A 126 4.77 10.28 5.50
CA GLY A 126 3.84 11.42 5.49
C GLY A 126 2.87 11.44 4.30
N VAL A 127 2.92 10.41 3.45
CA VAL A 127 2.10 10.28 2.24
C VAL A 127 0.77 9.62 2.58
N ASP A 128 -0.32 10.19 2.12
CA ASP A 128 -1.64 9.55 2.20
C ASP A 128 -1.70 8.39 1.20
N ALA A 129 -2.34 7.29 1.58
CA ALA A 129 -2.47 6.15 0.70
C ALA A 129 -3.84 5.47 0.87
N VAL A 130 -4.41 5.03 -0.24
CA VAL A 130 -5.72 4.38 -0.28
C VAL A 130 -5.55 2.92 -0.70
N PRO A 131 -5.90 1.95 0.17
CA PRO A 131 -5.89 0.54 -0.16
C PRO A 131 -7.02 0.20 -1.14
N ILE A 132 -6.69 -0.45 -2.24
CA ILE A 132 -7.63 -0.82 -3.30
C ILE A 132 -7.35 -2.28 -3.70
N CYS A 133 -8.26 -3.18 -3.30
CA CYS A 133 -8.24 -4.56 -3.77
C CYS A 133 -9.30 -4.74 -4.84
N MET A 134 -8.92 -5.32 -5.99
CA MET A 134 -9.80 -5.52 -7.11
C MET A 134 -9.73 -6.95 -7.64
N ASP A 135 -10.82 -7.44 -8.24
CA ASP A 135 -10.85 -8.76 -8.86
C ASP A 135 -10.31 -8.68 -10.29
N SER A 136 -9.19 -9.33 -10.55
CA SER A 136 -8.56 -9.41 -11.88
C SER A 136 -9.05 -10.58 -12.73
N ARG A 137 -10.08 -11.34 -12.28
CA ARG A 137 -10.52 -12.54 -12.98
C ARG A 137 -11.36 -12.22 -14.22
N ASP A 138 -11.06 -12.94 -15.30
CA ASP A 138 -11.85 -12.97 -16.54
C ASP A 138 -13.17 -13.75 -16.35
N ALA A 139 -13.98 -13.82 -17.40
CA ALA A 139 -15.22 -14.58 -17.40
C ALA A 139 -15.03 -16.09 -17.17
N ALA A 140 -13.84 -16.62 -17.36
CA ALA A 140 -13.49 -18.00 -17.10
C ALA A 140 -12.87 -18.20 -15.67
N GLY A 141 -12.83 -17.16 -14.86
CA GLY A 141 -12.30 -17.18 -13.50
C GLY A 141 -10.77 -17.18 -13.43
N ARG A 142 -10.06 -16.84 -14.49
CA ARG A 142 -8.59 -16.78 -14.54
C ARG A 142 -8.13 -15.34 -14.33
N HIS A 143 -7.06 -15.17 -13.56
CA HIS A 143 -6.45 -13.85 -13.37
C HIS A 143 -5.85 -13.33 -14.68
N ASP A 144 -6.38 -12.20 -15.15
CA ASP A 144 -5.96 -11.53 -16.38
C ASP A 144 -5.27 -10.19 -16.04
N PRO A 145 -3.97 -10.04 -16.32
CA PRO A 145 -3.24 -8.81 -16.05
C PRO A 145 -3.80 -7.60 -16.82
N GLU A 146 -4.45 -7.80 -17.97
CA GLU A 146 -5.01 -6.69 -18.76
C GLU A 146 -6.19 -6.02 -18.05
N ILE A 147 -6.98 -6.78 -17.27
CA ILE A 147 -8.04 -6.21 -16.43
C ILE A 147 -7.46 -5.28 -15.38
N LEU A 148 -6.37 -5.69 -14.72
CA LEU A 148 -5.69 -4.87 -13.72
C LEU A 148 -5.03 -3.63 -14.37
N ILE A 149 -4.41 -3.78 -15.53
CA ILE A 149 -3.80 -2.68 -16.28
C ILE A 149 -4.85 -1.63 -16.67
N ASP A 150 -5.98 -2.04 -17.25
CA ASP A 150 -7.06 -1.12 -17.62
C ASP A 150 -7.65 -0.41 -16.39
N PHE A 151 -7.86 -1.14 -15.31
CA PHE A 151 -8.35 -0.59 -14.05
C PHE A 151 -7.42 0.51 -13.50
N VAL A 152 -6.13 0.24 -13.42
CA VAL A 152 -5.15 1.21 -12.88
C VAL A 152 -5.07 2.44 -13.77
N ARG A 153 -5.04 2.30 -15.09
CA ARG A 153 -5.06 3.43 -16.03
C ARG A 153 -6.24 4.37 -15.79
N ARG A 154 -7.42 3.81 -15.55
CA ARG A 154 -8.65 4.60 -15.27
C ARG A 154 -8.62 5.25 -13.89
N LEU A 155 -7.87 4.70 -12.97
CA LEU A 155 -7.75 5.19 -11.60
C LEU A 155 -6.76 6.37 -11.46
N THR A 156 -5.70 6.41 -12.29
CA THR A 156 -4.61 7.39 -12.16
C THR A 156 -5.02 8.86 -12.14
N PRO A 157 -6.10 9.32 -12.78
CA PRO A 157 -6.51 10.73 -12.68
C PRO A 157 -6.81 11.21 -11.26
N SER A 158 -7.08 10.29 -10.33
CA SER A 158 -7.41 10.63 -8.93
C SER A 158 -6.23 10.54 -7.97
N PHE A 159 -5.07 10.05 -8.43
CA PHE A 159 -3.91 9.76 -7.58
C PHE A 159 -2.63 10.40 -8.11
N GLY A 160 -1.71 10.71 -7.19
CA GLY A 160 -0.39 11.22 -7.52
C GLY A 160 0.62 10.14 -7.89
N ALA A 161 0.40 8.91 -7.42
CA ALA A 161 1.22 7.74 -7.75
C ALA A 161 0.43 6.44 -7.52
N VAL A 162 0.98 5.33 -8.00
CA VAL A 162 0.45 3.97 -7.80
C VAL A 162 1.54 3.07 -7.23
N ASN A 163 1.22 2.38 -6.13
CA ASN A 163 1.97 1.25 -5.63
C ASN A 163 1.21 -0.04 -5.92
N LEU A 164 1.82 -0.91 -6.70
CA LEU A 164 1.34 -2.27 -6.93
C LEU A 164 1.86 -3.18 -5.83
N GLU A 165 1.01 -4.05 -5.30
CA GLU A 165 1.32 -4.91 -4.16
C GLU A 165 0.69 -6.29 -4.33
N ASP A 166 1.39 -7.35 -3.92
CA ASP A 166 0.86 -8.71 -3.78
C ASP A 166 0.21 -9.28 -5.07
N ILE A 167 0.75 -8.96 -6.24
CA ILE A 167 0.35 -9.51 -7.54
C ILE A 167 1.25 -10.70 -7.88
N SER A 168 0.66 -11.83 -8.24
CA SER A 168 1.40 -13.06 -8.54
C SER A 168 2.26 -12.95 -9.81
N GLN A 169 3.39 -13.66 -9.80
CA GLN A 169 4.22 -13.84 -10.98
C GLN A 169 3.54 -14.79 -11.99
N PRO A 170 3.70 -14.56 -13.31
CA PRO A 170 4.48 -13.50 -13.95
C PRO A 170 3.69 -12.21 -14.17
N ASN A 171 2.40 -12.17 -13.80
CA ASN A 171 1.50 -11.04 -14.06
C ASN A 171 2.02 -9.72 -13.49
N CYS A 172 2.66 -9.75 -12.31
CA CYS A 172 3.22 -8.55 -11.68
C CYS A 172 4.20 -7.80 -12.60
N PHE A 173 5.04 -8.49 -13.35
CA PHE A 173 5.99 -7.87 -14.28
C PHE A 173 5.27 -7.27 -15.49
N ARG A 174 4.32 -8.04 -16.07
CA ARG A 174 3.50 -7.57 -17.20
C ARG A 174 2.73 -6.29 -16.85
N VAL A 175 2.12 -6.27 -15.66
CA VAL A 175 1.36 -5.12 -15.16
C VAL A 175 2.27 -3.92 -14.94
N LEU A 176 3.40 -4.10 -14.26
CA LEU A 176 4.36 -3.05 -13.98
C LEU A 176 4.88 -2.39 -15.26
N ASP A 177 5.35 -3.20 -16.21
CA ASP A 177 5.95 -2.70 -17.44
C ASP A 177 4.92 -1.91 -18.26
N ALA A 178 3.72 -2.47 -18.46
CA ALA A 178 2.66 -1.81 -19.21
C ALA A 178 2.20 -0.48 -18.58
N LEU A 179 2.12 -0.41 -17.26
CA LEU A 179 1.69 0.80 -16.56
C LEU A 179 2.78 1.88 -16.53
N ARG A 180 4.04 1.50 -16.40
CA ARG A 180 5.17 2.46 -16.47
C ARG A 180 5.29 3.12 -17.83
N GLU A 181 4.91 2.43 -18.91
CA GLU A 181 4.91 2.98 -20.26
C GLU A 181 3.70 3.87 -20.56
N SER A 182 2.59 3.67 -19.85
CA SER A 182 1.29 4.25 -20.24
C SER A 182 0.66 5.20 -19.24
N CYS A 183 1.20 5.33 -18.02
CA CYS A 183 0.69 6.23 -17.00
C CYS A 183 1.56 7.48 -16.88
N ASP A 184 0.92 8.64 -16.72
CA ASP A 184 1.59 9.95 -16.50
C ASP A 184 2.01 10.17 -15.03
N VAL A 185 1.73 9.21 -14.15
CA VAL A 185 2.12 9.22 -12.74
C VAL A 185 3.10 8.08 -12.45
N PRO A 186 3.97 8.22 -11.42
CA PRO A 186 4.86 7.14 -11.02
C PRO A 186 4.10 5.86 -10.69
N VAL A 187 4.57 4.72 -11.22
CA VAL A 187 4.10 3.38 -10.89
C VAL A 187 5.25 2.57 -10.32
N TRP A 188 5.05 2.02 -9.13
CA TRP A 188 6.00 1.22 -8.37
C TRP A 188 5.38 -0.14 -8.02
N HIS A 189 6.19 -1.20 -8.04
CA HIS A 189 5.77 -2.51 -7.53
C HIS A 189 6.71 -2.91 -6.39
N ASP A 190 6.18 -2.95 -5.17
CA ASP A 190 7.03 -3.12 -3.99
C ASP A 190 7.71 -4.49 -3.95
N ASP A 191 6.96 -5.58 -4.16
CA ASP A 191 7.52 -6.94 -4.12
C ASP A 191 8.65 -7.18 -5.14
N ALA A 192 8.56 -6.54 -6.31
CA ALA A 192 9.59 -6.65 -7.34
C ALA A 192 10.73 -5.63 -7.12
N GLN A 193 10.41 -4.34 -7.06
CA GLN A 193 11.39 -3.25 -7.04
C GLN A 193 11.90 -2.95 -5.62
N GLY A 194 11.01 -2.88 -4.61
CA GLY A 194 11.39 -2.65 -3.22
C GLY A 194 12.23 -3.79 -2.69
N THR A 195 11.79 -5.02 -2.85
CA THR A 195 12.54 -6.23 -2.48
C THR A 195 13.87 -6.31 -3.22
N GLY A 196 13.90 -5.99 -4.52
CA GLY A 196 15.12 -5.92 -5.30
C GLY A 196 16.13 -4.91 -4.74
N CYS A 197 15.68 -3.69 -4.41
CA CYS A 197 16.51 -2.64 -3.84
C CYS A 197 17.12 -3.03 -2.49
N VAL A 198 16.31 -3.57 -1.56
CA VAL A 198 16.84 -3.96 -0.24
C VAL A 198 17.75 -5.17 -0.31
N THR A 199 17.48 -6.11 -1.23
CA THR A 199 18.37 -7.26 -1.48
C THR A 199 19.71 -6.80 -2.02
N LEU A 200 19.73 -5.89 -2.99
CA LEU A 200 20.97 -5.31 -3.51
C LEU A 200 21.75 -4.57 -2.42
N ALA A 201 21.07 -3.75 -1.61
CA ALA A 201 21.70 -3.06 -0.48
C ALA A 201 22.32 -4.03 0.52
N GLY A 202 21.60 -5.12 0.82
CA GLY A 202 22.10 -6.21 1.67
C GLY A 202 23.34 -6.89 1.08
N LEU A 203 23.32 -7.22 -0.22
CA LEU A 203 24.45 -7.82 -0.92
C LEU A 203 25.67 -6.93 -0.90
N LEU A 204 25.53 -5.63 -1.24
CA LEU A 204 26.64 -4.68 -1.20
C LEU A 204 27.31 -4.55 0.16
N ASN A 205 26.51 -4.59 1.25
CA ASN A 205 27.05 -4.56 2.60
C ASN A 205 27.67 -5.90 3.01
N ALA A 206 27.09 -7.03 2.61
CA ALA A 206 27.67 -8.35 2.87
C ALA A 206 29.04 -8.51 2.19
N LEU A 207 29.20 -8.01 0.96
CA LEU A 207 30.48 -8.01 0.26
C LEU A 207 31.54 -7.20 1.00
N LYS A 208 31.20 -6.01 1.52
CA LYS A 208 32.11 -5.21 2.37
C LYS A 208 32.55 -5.96 3.62
N VAL A 209 31.62 -6.60 4.32
CA VAL A 209 31.92 -7.40 5.53
C VAL A 209 32.81 -8.61 5.19
N ALA A 210 32.58 -9.25 4.04
CA ALA A 210 33.35 -10.40 3.56
C ALA A 210 34.71 -10.02 2.94
N GLY A 211 35.00 -8.72 2.73
CA GLY A 211 36.20 -8.25 2.03
C GLY A 211 36.23 -8.65 0.56
N LYS A 212 35.06 -8.74 -0.09
CA LYS A 212 34.90 -9.13 -1.51
C LYS A 212 34.37 -7.99 -2.33
N GLU A 213 34.61 -8.07 -3.65
CA GLU A 213 34.04 -7.16 -4.64
C GLU A 213 32.97 -7.87 -5.48
N LEU A 214 32.09 -7.10 -6.15
CA LEU A 214 30.97 -7.62 -6.96
C LEU A 214 31.44 -8.52 -8.12
N ALA A 215 32.66 -8.32 -8.60
CA ALA A 215 33.25 -9.08 -9.73
C ALA A 215 33.92 -10.40 -9.30
N GLN A 216 33.91 -10.73 -8.03
CA GLN A 216 34.48 -11.96 -7.47
C GLN A 216 33.37 -12.96 -7.11
#